data_690c023e94fa7796d0bc9de16d03b198
#
_entry.id   690c023e94fa7796d0bc9de16d03b198
#
_cell.length_a   1.000
_cell.length_b   1.000
_cell.length_c   1.000
_cell.angle_alpha   90.00
_cell.angle_beta   90.00
_cell.angle_gamma   90.00
#
_symmetry.space_group_name_H-M   'P 1'
#
loop_
_entity.id
_entity.type
_entity.pdbx_description
1 polymer ?
#
loop_
_entity_poly.entity_id
_entity_poly.type
_entity_poly.pdbx_seq_one_letter_code
_entity_poly.pdbx_strand_id
1 'polypeptide(L)'
;MVKNIINDRGGLHNRLTCKIHLSPFNLAETKAYLLSQGIRWPEDTIAQCYMVWGGIPYYLHLLDRSLSLAQNIDRMFFDENALLHDEFNNLYNSLFKKADDYIHIINTLAKKKSGLTRDEIATETALSNGGGLTRRLEELVQ
;
A
#
# COMPACT_ATOMS: atom_id res chain seq x y z
N MET A 1 4.81 -10.99 8.56
CA MET A 1 3.81 -11.12 9.63
C MET A 1 3.14 -12.49 9.68
N VAL A 2 2.48 -12.96 8.63
CA VAL A 2 1.77 -14.26 8.60
C VAL A 2 2.71 -15.45 8.85
N LYS A 3 3.95 -15.44 8.32
CA LYS A 3 4.94 -16.51 8.55
C LYS A 3 5.30 -16.67 10.03
N ASN A 4 5.31 -15.60 10.81
CA ASN A 4 5.62 -15.64 12.23
C ASN A 4 4.47 -16.25 13.04
N ILE A 5 3.21 -16.03 12.64
CA ILE A 5 2.04 -16.61 13.30
C ILE A 5 1.93 -18.12 13.01
N ILE A 6 2.24 -18.52 11.77
CA ILE A 6 2.13 -19.92 11.32
C ILE A 6 3.30 -20.76 11.83
N ASN A 7 4.51 -20.18 11.89
CA ASN A 7 5.73 -20.86 12.30
C ASN A 7 6.05 -20.70 13.79
N ASP A 8 5.28 -19.92 14.52
CA ASP A 8 5.42 -19.82 15.97
C ASP A 8 5.04 -21.16 16.60
N ARG A 9 5.95 -21.73 17.38
CA ARG A 9 5.73 -22.99 18.11
C ARG A 9 4.68 -22.87 19.23
N GLY A 10 3.97 -21.72 19.27
CA GLY A 10 2.83 -21.47 20.15
C GLY A 10 1.53 -22.16 19.71
N GLY A 11 0.41 -21.70 20.22
CA GLY A 11 -0.89 -22.37 20.18
C GLY A 11 -1.49 -22.74 18.81
N LEU A 12 -0.96 -22.23 17.68
CA LEU A 12 -1.46 -22.54 16.32
C LEU A 12 -0.61 -23.57 15.57
N HIS A 13 0.53 -23.98 16.13
CA HIS A 13 1.38 -24.99 15.50
C HIS A 13 0.63 -26.33 15.42
N ASN A 14 0.57 -26.93 14.21
CA ASN A 14 -0.16 -28.19 13.91
C ASN A 14 -1.68 -28.16 14.12
N ARG A 15 -2.31 -27.00 14.27
CA ARG A 15 -3.78 -26.85 14.39
C ARG A 15 -4.43 -26.26 13.13
N LEU A 16 -3.64 -25.93 12.12
CA LEU A 16 -4.13 -25.42 10.84
C LEU A 16 -4.67 -26.59 10.00
N THR A 17 -5.97 -26.62 9.81
CA THR A 17 -6.66 -27.61 8.95
C THR A 17 -6.66 -27.20 7.46
N CYS A 18 -6.58 -25.89 7.16
CA CYS A 18 -6.54 -25.37 5.81
C CYS A 18 -5.80 -24.03 5.79
N LYS A 19 -5.04 -23.77 4.72
CA LYS A 19 -4.42 -22.48 4.42
C LYS A 19 -4.92 -21.97 3.08
N ILE A 20 -5.71 -20.92 3.10
CA ILE A 20 -6.18 -20.23 1.89
C ILE A 20 -5.32 -19.00 1.67
N HIS A 21 -4.69 -18.92 0.50
CA HIS A 21 -3.94 -17.74 0.06
C HIS A 21 -4.86 -16.89 -0.81
N LEU A 22 -5.22 -15.72 -0.30
CA LEU A 22 -6.01 -14.74 -1.06
C LEU A 22 -5.03 -13.77 -1.75
N SER A 23 -5.13 -13.67 -3.05
CA SER A 23 -4.45 -12.65 -3.86
C SER A 23 -5.40 -11.47 -4.09
N PRO A 24 -4.87 -10.24 -4.28
CA PRO A 24 -5.69 -9.14 -4.78
C PRO A 24 -6.36 -9.51 -6.10
N PHE A 25 -7.49 -8.88 -6.41
CA PHE A 25 -8.14 -9.02 -7.71
C PHE A 25 -7.19 -8.58 -8.82
N ASN A 26 -7.21 -9.26 -9.94
CA ASN A 26 -6.63 -8.75 -11.18
C ASN A 26 -7.55 -7.68 -11.81
N LEU A 27 -7.13 -7.06 -12.90
CA LEU A 27 -7.87 -5.99 -13.55
C LEU A 27 -9.26 -6.44 -14.03
N ALA A 28 -9.39 -7.67 -14.54
CA ALA A 28 -10.67 -8.21 -15.01
C ALA A 28 -11.63 -8.49 -13.84
N GLU A 29 -11.12 -9.04 -12.75
CA GLU A 29 -11.88 -9.26 -11.51
C GLU A 29 -12.27 -7.94 -10.86
N THR A 30 -11.39 -6.92 -10.87
CA THR A 30 -11.69 -5.57 -10.40
C THR A 30 -12.85 -4.97 -11.21
N LYS A 31 -12.82 -5.08 -12.55
CA LYS A 31 -13.91 -4.63 -13.42
C LYS A 31 -15.22 -5.33 -13.06
N ALA A 32 -15.21 -6.65 -12.91
CA ALA A 32 -16.39 -7.43 -12.56
C ALA A 32 -16.94 -7.02 -11.19
N TYR A 33 -16.06 -6.79 -10.21
CA TYR A 33 -16.44 -6.33 -8.88
C TYR A 33 -17.08 -4.94 -8.92
N LEU A 34 -16.46 -3.97 -9.59
CA LEU A 34 -17.00 -2.60 -9.74
C LEU A 34 -18.37 -2.61 -10.41
N LEU A 35 -18.56 -3.42 -11.45
CA LEU A 35 -19.85 -3.60 -12.09
C LEU A 35 -20.91 -4.17 -11.12
N SER A 36 -20.55 -5.11 -10.26
CA SER A 36 -21.46 -5.67 -9.24
C SER A 36 -21.87 -4.64 -8.19
N GLN A 37 -21.01 -3.63 -7.92
CA GLN A 37 -21.33 -2.50 -7.04
C GLN A 37 -22.11 -1.38 -7.75
N GLY A 38 -22.42 -1.53 -9.05
CA GLY A 38 -23.14 -0.56 -9.84
C GLY A 38 -22.27 0.56 -10.43
N ILE A 39 -20.93 0.43 -10.34
CA ILE A 39 -19.96 1.35 -10.93
C ILE A 39 -19.69 0.93 -12.38
N ARG A 40 -20.04 1.79 -13.33
CA ARG A 40 -19.95 1.53 -14.78
C ARG A 40 -18.99 2.50 -15.46
N TRP A 41 -17.75 2.53 -14.99
CA TRP A 41 -16.72 3.36 -15.58
C TRP A 41 -16.16 2.74 -16.88
N PRO A 42 -15.64 3.59 -17.82
CA PRO A 42 -14.88 3.14 -18.98
C PRO A 42 -13.63 2.33 -18.57
N GLU A 43 -13.10 1.55 -19.50
CA GLU A 43 -11.96 0.65 -19.21
C GLU A 43 -10.68 1.38 -18.78
N ASP A 44 -10.41 2.53 -19.39
CA ASP A 44 -9.31 3.42 -19.02
C ASP A 44 -9.46 3.94 -17.58
N THR A 45 -10.67 4.33 -17.19
CA THR A 45 -10.98 4.77 -15.82
C THR A 45 -10.85 3.62 -14.82
N ILE A 46 -11.26 2.39 -15.19
CA ILE A 46 -11.07 1.20 -14.37
C ILE A 46 -9.58 0.89 -14.20
N ALA A 47 -8.78 1.04 -15.26
CA ALA A 47 -7.32 0.87 -15.19
C ALA A 47 -6.69 1.91 -14.26
N GLN A 48 -7.09 3.18 -14.34
CA GLN A 48 -6.64 4.22 -13.42
C GLN A 48 -7.05 3.91 -11.96
N CYS A 49 -8.28 3.46 -11.74
CA CYS A 49 -8.75 3.00 -10.43
C CYS A 49 -7.85 1.88 -9.89
N TYR A 50 -7.55 0.89 -10.73
CA TYR A 50 -6.66 -0.21 -10.38
C TYR A 50 -5.24 0.25 -10.02
N MET A 51 -4.72 1.28 -10.71
CA MET A 51 -3.41 1.88 -10.39
C MET A 51 -3.38 2.57 -9.02
N VAL A 52 -4.51 3.10 -8.56
CA VAL A 52 -4.60 3.82 -7.27
C VAL A 52 -4.81 2.85 -6.11
N TRP A 53 -5.80 1.95 -6.20
CA TRP A 53 -6.21 1.07 -5.09
C TRP A 53 -5.76 -0.38 -5.25
N GLY A 54 -5.15 -0.74 -6.39
CA GLY A 54 -4.89 -2.13 -6.71
C GLY A 54 -6.18 -2.95 -6.82
N GLY A 55 -6.05 -4.25 -6.70
CA GLY A 55 -7.19 -5.16 -6.66
C GLY A 55 -7.66 -5.50 -5.25
N ILE A 56 -7.52 -4.60 -4.27
CA ILE A 56 -7.86 -4.88 -2.88
C ILE A 56 -9.35 -4.61 -2.65
N PRO A 57 -10.17 -5.66 -2.39
CA PRO A 57 -11.63 -5.53 -2.30
C PRO A 57 -12.10 -4.50 -1.27
N TYR A 58 -11.36 -4.37 -0.17
CA TYR A 58 -11.66 -3.40 0.89
C TYR A 58 -11.69 -1.96 0.33
N TYR A 59 -10.65 -1.54 -0.37
CA TYR A 59 -10.60 -0.18 -0.93
C TYR A 59 -11.62 0.02 -2.05
N LEU A 60 -11.84 -1.00 -2.88
CA LEU A 60 -12.82 -0.94 -3.96
C LEU A 60 -14.26 -0.83 -3.42
N HIS A 61 -14.53 -1.42 -2.23
CA HIS A 61 -15.83 -1.32 -1.57
C HIS A 61 -16.14 0.09 -1.04
N LEU A 62 -15.12 0.88 -0.73
CA LEU A 62 -15.28 2.25 -0.24
C LEU A 62 -15.63 3.27 -1.34
N LEU A 63 -15.57 2.87 -2.61
CA LEU A 63 -15.89 3.75 -3.73
C LEU A 63 -17.38 4.08 -3.77
N ASP A 64 -17.68 5.35 -3.97
CA ASP A 64 -19.05 5.82 -4.16
C ASP A 64 -19.39 5.82 -5.65
N ARG A 65 -20.41 5.05 -6.02
CA ARG A 65 -20.88 4.89 -7.40
C ARG A 65 -21.45 6.16 -8.03
N SER A 66 -21.85 7.13 -7.20
CA SER A 66 -22.41 8.40 -7.64
C SER A 66 -21.33 9.43 -8.02
N LEU A 67 -20.08 9.15 -7.62
CA LEU A 67 -18.94 10.04 -7.82
C LEU A 67 -18.05 9.57 -8.98
N SER A 68 -17.36 10.51 -9.61
CA SER A 68 -16.29 10.21 -10.56
C SER A 68 -15.07 9.60 -9.83
N LEU A 69 -14.12 9.06 -10.60
CA LEU A 69 -12.86 8.55 -10.06
C LEU A 69 -12.10 9.63 -9.27
N ALA A 70 -11.95 10.84 -9.84
CA ALA A 70 -11.27 11.95 -9.20
C ALA A 70 -11.93 12.36 -7.88
N GLN A 71 -13.25 12.46 -7.86
CA GLN A 71 -14.00 12.79 -6.65
C GLN A 71 -13.88 11.70 -5.57
N ASN A 72 -13.82 10.42 -5.95
CA ASN A 72 -13.54 9.35 -5.01
C ASN A 72 -12.12 9.45 -4.43
N ILE A 73 -11.12 9.80 -5.26
CA ILE A 73 -9.75 10.02 -4.81
C ILE A 73 -9.71 11.17 -3.80
N ASP A 74 -10.30 12.32 -4.13
CA ASP A 74 -10.34 13.48 -3.23
C ASP A 74 -10.97 13.10 -1.89
N ARG A 75 -12.15 12.48 -1.90
CA ARG A 75 -12.88 12.06 -0.69
C ARG A 75 -12.11 11.06 0.16
N MET A 76 -11.38 10.15 -0.47
CA MET A 76 -10.71 9.06 0.27
C MET A 76 -9.33 9.45 0.81
N PHE A 77 -8.64 10.40 0.14
CA PHE A 77 -7.25 10.72 0.49
C PHE A 77 -7.01 12.16 0.92
N PHE A 78 -7.79 13.13 0.40
CA PHE A 78 -7.47 14.56 0.52
C PHE A 78 -8.46 15.39 1.33
N ASP A 79 -9.68 14.90 1.58
CA ASP A 79 -10.61 15.56 2.47
C ASP A 79 -10.08 15.60 3.91
N GLU A 80 -10.48 16.59 4.71
CA GLU A 80 -10.06 16.75 6.12
C GLU A 80 -10.32 15.51 6.98
N ASN A 81 -11.38 14.75 6.67
CA ASN A 81 -11.74 13.51 7.35
C ASN A 81 -11.64 12.29 6.41
N ALA A 82 -10.69 12.31 5.48
CA ALA A 82 -10.52 11.24 4.50
C ALA A 82 -10.23 9.90 5.18
N LEU A 83 -10.97 8.86 4.77
CA LEU A 83 -10.87 7.52 5.34
C LEU A 83 -9.47 6.91 5.25
N LEU A 84 -8.71 7.28 4.22
CA LEU A 84 -7.38 6.76 3.95
C LEU A 84 -6.26 7.79 4.19
N HIS A 85 -6.59 8.91 4.87
CA HIS A 85 -5.61 9.95 5.17
C HIS A 85 -4.37 9.39 5.90
N ASP A 86 -4.60 8.57 6.90
CA ASP A 86 -3.55 7.96 7.72
C ASP A 86 -3.11 6.57 7.21
N GLU A 87 -3.72 6.07 6.13
CA GLU A 87 -3.48 4.69 5.66
C GLU A 87 -2.02 4.46 5.28
N PHE A 88 -1.37 5.46 4.68
CA PHE A 88 0.06 5.42 4.37
C PHE A 88 0.88 5.17 5.64
N ASN A 89 0.67 5.95 6.68
CA ASN A 89 1.39 5.81 7.95
C ASN A 89 1.06 4.48 8.63
N ASN A 90 -0.22 4.09 8.65
CA ASN A 90 -0.68 2.84 9.24
C ASN A 90 -0.10 1.62 8.52
N LEU A 91 -0.05 1.65 7.19
CA LEU A 91 0.55 0.60 6.37
C LEU A 91 2.04 0.44 6.72
N TYR A 92 2.81 1.53 6.70
CA TYR A 92 4.24 1.49 7.02
C TYR A 92 4.50 1.04 8.44
N ASN A 93 3.72 1.51 9.42
CA ASN A 93 3.81 1.05 10.82
C ASN A 93 3.51 -0.45 10.97
N SER A 94 2.65 -1.00 10.13
CA SER A 94 2.33 -2.45 10.13
C SER A 94 3.42 -3.30 9.47
N LEU A 95 4.12 -2.76 8.48
CA LEU A 95 5.14 -3.48 7.72
C LEU A 95 6.53 -3.42 8.36
N PHE A 96 6.89 -2.29 8.96
CA PHE A 96 8.25 -2.02 9.43
C PHE A 96 8.29 -1.66 10.92
N LYS A 97 9.26 -2.24 11.65
CA LYS A 97 9.46 -1.94 13.09
C LYS A 97 9.89 -0.50 13.37
N LYS A 98 10.47 0.18 12.38
CA LYS A 98 10.91 1.59 12.43
C LYS A 98 10.37 2.31 11.20
N ALA A 99 9.05 2.38 11.10
CA ALA A 99 8.35 2.95 9.95
C ALA A 99 8.78 4.38 9.62
N ASP A 100 9.08 5.18 10.63
CA ASP A 100 9.51 6.58 10.46
C ASP A 100 10.73 6.73 9.56
N ASP A 101 11.73 5.83 9.69
CA ASP A 101 12.92 5.86 8.84
C ASP A 101 12.56 5.61 7.35
N TYR A 102 11.64 4.69 7.09
CA TYR A 102 11.18 4.35 5.72
C TYR A 102 10.33 5.47 5.14
N ILE A 103 9.39 6.00 5.92
CA ILE A 103 8.56 7.14 5.52
C ILE A 103 9.44 8.34 5.20
N HIS A 104 10.48 8.60 6.00
CA HIS A 104 11.41 9.69 5.75
C HIS A 104 12.18 9.51 4.45
N ILE A 105 12.68 8.30 4.15
CA ILE A 105 13.34 7.97 2.88
C ILE A 105 12.40 8.24 1.70
N ILE A 106 11.16 7.76 1.76
CA ILE A 106 10.18 7.91 0.67
C ILE A 106 9.81 9.37 0.46
N ASN A 107 9.52 10.11 1.53
CA ASN A 107 9.21 11.53 1.45
C ASN A 107 10.39 12.34 0.88
N THR A 108 11.61 11.94 1.17
CA THR A 108 12.81 12.56 0.63
C THR A 108 12.96 12.27 -0.87
N LEU A 109 12.73 11.03 -1.29
CA LEU A 109 12.73 10.64 -2.71
C LEU A 109 11.63 11.34 -3.50
N ALA A 110 10.44 11.52 -2.92
CA ALA A 110 9.30 12.17 -3.58
C ALA A 110 9.54 13.64 -3.94
N LYS A 111 10.45 14.33 -3.23
CA LYS A 111 10.80 15.75 -3.47
C LYS A 111 11.65 15.95 -4.74
N LYS A 112 12.38 14.93 -5.21
CA LYS A 112 13.35 15.05 -6.30
C LYS A 112 13.01 14.09 -7.45
N LYS A 113 12.38 14.61 -8.50
CA LYS A 113 11.92 13.81 -9.65
C LYS A 113 13.05 13.05 -10.39
N SER A 114 14.29 13.53 -10.31
CA SER A 114 15.46 12.87 -10.92
C SER A 114 16.01 11.70 -10.11
N GLY A 115 15.41 11.41 -8.95
CA GLY A 115 15.94 10.46 -8.00
C GLY A 115 17.09 11.03 -7.16
N LEU A 116 17.55 10.24 -6.21
CA LEU A 116 18.65 10.57 -5.30
C LEU A 116 19.68 9.44 -5.28
N THR A 117 20.94 9.79 -5.21
CA THR A 117 22.00 8.83 -4.90
C THR A 117 21.92 8.40 -3.44
N ARG A 118 22.55 7.29 -3.11
CA ARG A 118 22.59 6.78 -1.74
C ARG A 118 23.17 7.80 -0.75
N ASP A 119 24.23 8.50 -1.14
CA ASP A 119 24.88 9.50 -0.28
C ASP A 119 23.98 10.71 -0.05
N GLU A 120 23.24 11.15 -1.07
CA GLU A 120 22.23 12.19 -0.94
C GLU A 120 21.10 11.77 0.00
N ILE A 121 20.60 10.52 -0.13
CA ILE A 121 19.57 9.98 0.78
C ILE A 121 20.10 9.99 2.22
N ALA A 122 21.31 9.50 2.47
CA ALA A 122 21.89 9.47 3.80
C ALA A 122 22.00 10.87 4.40
N THR A 123 22.44 11.84 3.60
CA THR A 123 22.61 13.23 4.01
C THR A 123 21.27 13.88 4.32
N GLU A 124 20.29 13.76 3.43
CA GLU A 124 19.00 14.41 3.57
C GLU A 124 18.11 13.79 4.66
N THR A 125 18.26 12.49 4.91
CA THR A 125 17.51 11.78 5.97
C THR A 125 18.24 11.78 7.31
N ALA A 126 19.49 12.25 7.37
CA ALA A 126 20.36 12.14 8.53
C ALA A 126 20.56 10.69 9.04
N LEU A 127 20.30 9.70 8.18
CA LEU A 127 20.56 8.30 8.47
C LEU A 127 22.03 7.97 8.22
N SER A 128 22.62 7.12 9.06
CA SER A 128 24.00 6.67 8.86
C SER A 128 24.12 5.91 7.52
N ASN A 129 25.12 6.28 6.70
CA ASN A 129 25.39 5.63 5.40
C ASN A 129 26.08 4.26 5.60
N GLY A 130 25.43 3.35 6.31
CA GLY A 130 25.93 2.02 6.66
C GLY A 130 24.98 0.91 6.21
N GLY A 131 25.26 -0.32 6.64
CA GLY A 131 24.45 -1.51 6.32
C GLY A 131 22.95 -1.37 6.70
N GLY A 132 22.64 -0.53 7.69
CA GLY A 132 21.26 -0.23 8.07
C GLY A 132 20.48 0.49 6.96
N LEU A 133 21.08 1.45 6.25
CA LEU A 133 20.47 2.13 5.11
C LEU A 133 20.33 1.16 3.93
N THR A 134 21.37 0.35 3.64
CA THR A 134 21.31 -0.66 2.58
C THR A 134 20.12 -1.58 2.78
N ARG A 135 19.96 -2.13 3.97
CA ARG A 135 18.86 -3.05 4.29
C ARG A 135 17.49 -2.38 4.10
N ARG A 136 17.33 -1.13 4.54
CA ARG A 136 16.06 -0.40 4.36
C ARG A 136 15.73 -0.17 2.89
N LEU A 137 16.72 0.20 2.07
CA LEU A 137 16.52 0.39 0.63
C LEU A 137 16.16 -0.93 -0.06
N GLU A 138 16.79 -2.05 0.31
CA GLU A 138 16.47 -3.38 -0.19
C GLU A 138 15.05 -3.82 0.22
N GLU A 139 14.64 -3.55 1.46
CA GLU A 139 13.29 -3.88 1.95
C GLU A 139 12.19 -3.03 1.29
N LEU A 140 12.49 -1.85 0.76
CA LEU A 140 11.56 -1.01 0.01
C LEU A 140 11.39 -1.44 -1.45
N VAL A 141 12.29 -2.24 -2.01
CA VAL A 141 12.25 -2.71 -3.40
C VAL A 141 11.58 -4.08 -3.54
N GLN A 142 11.40 -4.83 -2.43
CA GLN A 142 10.74 -6.13 -2.40
C GLN A 142 9.21 -6.02 -2.36
#